data_7bd32efb10518a3318961aef41141bca
#
_entry.id   7bd32efb10518a3318961aef41141bca
#
_cell.length_a   1.000
_cell.length_b   1.000
_cell.length_c   1.000
_cell.angle_alpha   90.00
_cell.angle_beta   90.00
_cell.angle_gamma   90.00
#
_symmetry.space_group_name_H-M   'P 1'
#
loop_
_entity.id
_entity.type
_entity.pdbx_description
1 polymer ?
#
loop_
_entity_poly.entity_id
_entity_poly.type
_entity_poly.pdbx_seq_one_letter_code
_entity_poly.pdbx_strand_id
1 'polypeptide(L)'
;MAEPFNECNLGAHATPDFIHYNRLKAWKAQDSSFPFINAHDTTYNVRDNSNWEYTLKPRLRARLRNSKNIILILSENTKESRALREEIKYGIGELGLPVIVVYPDLSNSQIGNGNSPGYMAKKYWDKLPSLKKLIESVPSVHVPLSKDKITQALNDNDFTIQHKISNYCWRYHD
;
A
#
# COMPACT_ATOMS: atom_id res chain seq x y z
N MET A 1 7.40 19.44 -23.89
CA MET A 1 6.71 18.15 -23.67
C MET A 1 6.92 17.78 -22.21
N ALA A 2 5.87 17.54 -21.44
CA ALA A 2 6.02 17.04 -20.07
C ALA A 2 6.49 15.59 -20.18
N GLU A 3 7.63 15.26 -19.60
CA GLU A 3 8.02 13.87 -19.48
C GLU A 3 7.00 13.12 -18.62
N PRO A 4 6.63 11.89 -19.00
CA PRO A 4 5.84 11.06 -18.15
C PRO A 4 6.59 10.89 -16.81
N PHE A 5 5.85 10.74 -15.72
CA PHE A 5 6.41 10.45 -14.40
C PHE A 5 7.47 9.35 -14.57
N ASN A 6 8.73 9.76 -14.49
CA ASN A 6 9.84 8.83 -14.62
C ASN A 6 10.06 8.19 -13.26
N GLU A 7 9.74 6.92 -13.18
CA GLU A 7 9.96 6.08 -11.99
C GLU A 7 11.41 6.13 -11.50
N CYS A 8 12.37 6.44 -12.38
CA CYS A 8 13.78 6.62 -12.05
C CYS A 8 14.08 7.94 -11.30
N ASN A 9 13.17 8.90 -11.32
CA ASN A 9 13.29 10.18 -10.61
C ASN A 9 12.54 10.23 -9.28
N LEU A 10 12.00 9.11 -8.83
CA LEU A 10 11.60 8.96 -7.43
C LEU A 10 12.87 9.15 -6.59
N GLY A 11 12.90 10.22 -5.80
CA GLY A 11 14.08 10.54 -4.98
C GLY A 11 14.58 9.32 -4.21
N ALA A 12 15.84 9.34 -3.82
CA ALA A 12 16.58 8.22 -3.20
C ALA A 12 15.89 7.52 -2.02
N HIS A 13 14.82 8.08 -1.49
CA HIS A 13 14.03 7.53 -0.38
C HIS A 13 12.88 6.61 -0.81
N ALA A 14 12.44 6.66 -2.07
CA ALA A 14 11.40 5.76 -2.60
C ALA A 14 11.99 4.51 -3.27
N THR A 15 13.28 4.50 -3.53
CA THR A 15 13.98 3.48 -4.32
C THR A 15 13.98 2.08 -3.70
N PRO A 16 14.12 1.88 -2.37
CA PRO A 16 14.19 0.54 -1.81
C PRO A 16 12.89 -0.27 -1.97
N ASP A 17 11.73 0.37 -1.82
CA ASP A 17 10.45 -0.33 -1.91
C ASP A 17 9.95 -0.44 -3.36
N PHE A 18 10.53 0.33 -4.25
CA PHE A 18 10.17 0.36 -5.66
C PHE A 18 10.41 -0.98 -6.37
N ILE A 19 11.44 -1.72 -5.99
CA ILE A 19 11.71 -3.06 -6.52
C ILE A 19 10.54 -4.04 -6.21
N HIS A 20 9.93 -3.92 -5.05
CA HIS A 20 8.80 -4.76 -4.65
C HIS A 20 7.51 -4.38 -5.39
N TYR A 21 7.30 -3.09 -5.60
CA TYR A 21 6.21 -2.60 -6.44
C TYR A 21 6.34 -3.06 -7.89
N ASN A 22 7.54 -3.00 -8.46
CA ASN A 22 7.81 -3.53 -9.80
C ASN A 22 7.56 -5.03 -9.91
N ARG A 23 7.76 -5.78 -8.83
CA ARG A 23 7.41 -7.21 -8.79
C ARG A 23 5.90 -7.42 -8.94
N LEU A 24 5.06 -6.63 -8.28
CA LEU A 24 3.60 -6.69 -8.46
C LEU A 24 3.21 -6.36 -9.90
N LYS A 25 3.83 -5.37 -10.52
CA LYS A 25 3.62 -5.03 -11.93
C LYS A 25 4.02 -6.19 -12.85
N ALA A 26 5.16 -6.81 -12.60
CA ALA A 26 5.63 -7.96 -13.36
C ALA A 26 4.68 -9.16 -13.26
N TRP A 27 4.17 -9.47 -12.07
CA TRP A 27 3.16 -10.51 -11.91
C TRP A 27 1.88 -10.20 -12.70
N LYS A 28 1.43 -8.95 -12.69
CA LYS A 28 0.26 -8.53 -13.49
C LYS A 28 0.51 -8.66 -15.00
N ALA A 29 1.71 -8.33 -15.45
CA ALA A 29 2.08 -8.45 -16.87
C ALA A 29 2.17 -9.91 -17.32
N GLN A 30 2.63 -10.82 -16.45
CA GLN A 30 2.73 -12.26 -16.74
C GLN A 30 1.39 -12.98 -16.62
N ASP A 31 0.50 -12.48 -15.78
CA ASP A 31 -0.78 -13.09 -15.46
C ASP A 31 -1.86 -12.01 -15.36
N SER A 32 -2.62 -11.86 -16.43
CA SER A 32 -3.69 -10.87 -16.51
C SER A 32 -4.81 -11.10 -15.49
N SER A 33 -4.93 -12.31 -14.94
CA SER A 33 -5.91 -12.65 -13.89
C SER A 33 -5.47 -12.17 -12.50
N PHE A 34 -4.19 -11.83 -12.30
CA PHE A 34 -3.73 -11.27 -11.02
C PHE A 34 -4.51 -10.00 -10.70
N PRO A 35 -5.26 -9.94 -9.57
CA PRO A 35 -6.25 -8.90 -9.33
C PRO A 35 -5.67 -7.52 -8.96
N PHE A 36 -4.36 -7.36 -9.06
CA PHE A 36 -3.70 -6.09 -8.84
C PHE A 36 -4.08 -5.06 -9.91
N ILE A 37 -4.56 -3.89 -9.47
CA ILE A 37 -4.81 -2.74 -10.32
C ILE A 37 -3.77 -1.69 -10.00
N ASN A 38 -2.93 -1.38 -10.98
CA ASN A 38 -1.94 -0.33 -10.83
C ASN A 38 -2.59 1.04 -11.01
N ALA A 39 -3.02 1.66 -9.93
CA ALA A 39 -3.60 3.00 -9.96
C ALA A 39 -2.59 4.09 -10.39
N HIS A 40 -1.29 3.78 -10.46
CA HIS A 40 -0.26 4.69 -10.95
C HIS A 40 -0.10 4.68 -12.46
N ASP A 41 -0.62 3.67 -13.17
CA ASP A 41 -0.51 3.57 -14.65
C ASP A 41 -1.46 4.52 -15.37
N THR A 42 -2.49 5.03 -14.74
CA THR A 42 -3.25 6.14 -15.30
C THR A 42 -2.40 7.40 -15.22
N THR A 43 -1.63 7.56 -16.23
CA THR A 43 -0.67 8.60 -16.55
C THR A 43 -0.98 9.94 -15.93
N TYR A 44 -0.30 10.22 -14.86
CA TYR A 44 -0.12 11.58 -14.45
C TYR A 44 1.10 12.15 -15.19
N ASN A 45 0.86 12.87 -16.28
CA ASN A 45 1.86 13.79 -16.82
C ASN A 45 2.11 14.87 -15.74
N VAL A 46 2.98 14.54 -14.82
CA VAL A 46 3.43 15.48 -13.81
C VAL A 46 4.55 16.28 -14.47
N ARG A 47 4.31 17.56 -14.71
CA ARG A 47 5.37 18.47 -15.17
C ARG A 47 6.40 18.59 -14.06
N ASP A 48 7.67 18.66 -14.44
CA ASP A 48 8.72 19.09 -13.51
C ASP A 48 8.25 20.37 -12.82
N ASN A 49 8.40 20.46 -11.50
CA ASN A 49 7.88 21.52 -10.64
C ASN A 49 6.36 21.55 -10.39
N SER A 50 5.67 20.44 -10.52
CA SER A 50 4.26 20.38 -10.13
C SER A 50 4.08 20.71 -8.65
N ASN A 51 3.17 21.65 -8.38
CA ASN A 51 2.87 22.07 -7.01
C ASN A 51 2.16 20.96 -6.25
N TRP A 52 2.66 20.66 -5.04
CA TRP A 52 2.07 19.63 -4.20
C TRP A 52 0.60 19.88 -3.89
N GLU A 53 0.28 21.08 -3.39
CA GLU A 53 -1.06 21.40 -2.92
C GLU A 53 -2.08 21.49 -4.06
N TYR A 54 -1.69 22.06 -5.20
CA TYR A 54 -2.61 22.33 -6.31
C TYR A 54 -2.66 21.23 -7.35
N THR A 55 -1.66 20.35 -7.40
CA THR A 55 -1.57 19.35 -8.48
C THR A 55 -1.46 17.92 -7.96
N LEU A 56 -0.46 17.61 -7.15
CA LEU A 56 -0.15 16.23 -6.75
C LEU A 56 -1.12 15.68 -5.72
N LYS A 57 -1.37 16.43 -4.66
CA LYS A 57 -2.27 16.03 -3.57
C LYS A 57 -3.73 15.85 -4.03
N PRO A 58 -4.34 16.77 -4.83
CA PRO A 58 -5.69 16.55 -5.36
C PRO A 58 -5.80 15.30 -6.24
N ARG A 59 -4.80 15.02 -7.07
CA ARG A 59 -4.78 13.82 -7.91
C ARG A 59 -4.65 12.54 -7.09
N LEU A 60 -3.78 12.55 -6.10
CA LEU A 60 -3.63 11.46 -5.15
C LEU A 60 -4.97 11.15 -4.44
N ARG A 61 -5.63 12.17 -3.93
CA ARG A 61 -6.92 12.05 -3.26
C ARG A 61 -8.02 11.57 -4.21
N ALA A 62 -8.06 12.05 -5.45
CA ALA A 62 -9.01 11.58 -6.46
C ALA A 62 -8.83 10.08 -6.76
N ARG A 63 -7.59 9.61 -6.85
CA ARG A 63 -7.28 8.19 -7.02
C ARG A 63 -7.76 7.36 -5.83
N LEU A 64 -7.47 7.79 -4.62
CA LEU A 64 -7.88 7.09 -3.40
C LEU A 64 -9.41 6.98 -3.27
N ARG A 65 -10.17 8.01 -3.65
CA ARG A 65 -11.64 7.95 -3.66
C ARG A 65 -12.21 6.86 -4.59
N ASN A 66 -11.46 6.49 -5.62
CA ASN A 66 -11.85 5.45 -6.57
C ASN A 66 -11.24 4.07 -6.23
N SER A 67 -10.51 3.98 -5.13
CA SER A 67 -9.88 2.73 -4.69
C SER A 67 -10.81 1.92 -3.80
N LYS A 68 -10.72 0.58 -3.89
CA LYS A 68 -11.45 -0.34 -3.01
C LYS A 68 -10.70 -0.60 -1.71
N ASN A 69 -9.40 -0.56 -1.77
CA ASN A 69 -8.45 -0.77 -0.68
C ASN A 69 -7.10 -0.13 -1.01
N ILE A 70 -6.17 -0.20 -0.09
CA ILE A 70 -4.80 0.25 -0.26
C ILE A 70 -3.86 -0.94 -0.11
N ILE A 71 -2.92 -1.11 -1.04
CA ILE A 71 -1.79 -2.00 -0.86
C ILE A 71 -0.62 -1.17 -0.34
N LEU A 72 -0.12 -1.51 0.83
CA LEU A 72 1.00 -0.85 1.46
C LEU A 72 2.17 -1.83 1.57
N ILE A 73 3.28 -1.53 0.90
CA ILE A 73 4.50 -2.32 0.99
C ILE A 73 5.37 -1.75 2.10
N LEU A 74 5.68 -2.57 3.09
CA LEU A 74 6.53 -2.23 4.23
C LEU A 74 7.75 -3.13 4.28
N SER A 75 8.91 -2.56 3.96
CA SER A 75 10.21 -3.21 4.09
C SER A 75 11.01 -2.62 5.26
N GLU A 76 12.15 -3.24 5.54
CA GLU A 76 13.13 -2.70 6.47
C GLU A 76 13.54 -1.24 6.12
N ASN A 77 13.52 -0.90 4.84
CA ASN A 77 13.98 0.39 4.33
C ASN A 77 12.88 1.42 4.11
N THR A 78 11.61 1.06 4.35
CA THR A 78 10.49 1.99 4.15
C THR A 78 10.60 3.20 5.07
N LYS A 79 10.41 4.39 4.49
CA LYS A 79 10.37 5.67 5.20
C LYS A 79 9.11 6.43 4.84
N GLU A 80 8.57 7.17 5.81
CA GLU A 80 7.37 7.97 5.59
C GLU A 80 7.68 9.20 4.73
N SER A 81 7.42 9.12 3.44
CA SER A 81 7.45 10.26 2.53
C SER A 81 6.21 11.15 2.70
N ARG A 82 6.25 12.36 2.14
CA ARG A 82 5.09 13.26 2.14
C ARG A 82 3.88 12.64 1.42
N ALA A 83 4.12 11.99 0.30
CA ALA A 83 3.07 11.32 -0.47
C ALA A 83 2.48 10.13 0.30
N LEU A 84 3.31 9.27 0.86
CA LEU A 84 2.88 8.13 1.68
C LEU A 84 2.08 8.57 2.90
N ARG A 85 2.52 9.63 3.57
CA ARG A 85 1.79 10.22 4.70
C ARG A 85 0.40 10.69 4.29
N GLU A 86 0.27 11.34 3.14
CA GLU A 86 -1.02 11.80 2.62
C GLU A 86 -1.91 10.62 2.24
N GLU A 87 -1.36 9.59 1.59
CA GLU A 87 -2.10 8.34 1.27
C GLU A 87 -2.67 7.69 2.54
N ILE A 88 -1.86 7.56 3.57
CA ILE A 88 -2.28 6.97 4.84
C ILE A 88 -3.35 7.84 5.51
N LYS A 89 -3.09 9.12 5.66
CA LYS A 89 -4.03 10.03 6.35
C LYS A 89 -5.36 10.15 5.63
N TYR A 90 -5.33 10.35 4.33
CA TYR A 90 -6.54 10.51 3.54
C TYR A 90 -7.24 9.17 3.27
N GLY A 91 -6.50 8.17 2.79
CA GLY A 91 -7.08 6.87 2.43
C GLY A 91 -7.57 6.09 3.64
N ILE A 92 -6.78 5.99 4.70
CA ILE A 92 -7.15 5.26 5.91
C ILE A 92 -7.98 6.17 6.84
N GLY A 93 -7.48 7.36 7.15
CA GLY A 93 -8.07 8.23 8.16
C GLY A 93 -9.39 8.88 7.75
N GLU A 94 -9.49 9.38 6.51
CA GLU A 94 -10.69 10.08 6.04
C GLU A 94 -11.64 9.16 5.25
N LEU A 95 -11.12 8.31 4.37
CA LEU A 95 -11.97 7.42 3.54
C LEU A 95 -12.28 6.07 4.20
N GLY A 96 -11.51 5.67 5.20
CA GLY A 96 -11.68 4.39 5.87
C GLY A 96 -11.39 3.19 4.97
N LEU A 97 -10.45 3.32 4.03
CA LEU A 97 -10.08 2.24 3.12
C LEU A 97 -9.40 1.10 3.89
N PRO A 98 -9.82 -0.15 3.66
CA PRO A 98 -9.10 -1.32 4.16
C PRO A 98 -7.67 -1.37 3.60
N VAL A 99 -6.76 -1.98 4.33
CA VAL A 99 -5.35 -2.01 3.98
C VAL A 99 -4.84 -3.44 3.84
N ILE A 100 -4.15 -3.71 2.75
CA ILE A 100 -3.36 -4.93 2.55
C ILE A 100 -1.90 -4.56 2.77
N VAL A 101 -1.33 -4.99 3.89
CA VAL A 101 0.07 -4.71 4.22
C VAL A 101 0.94 -5.87 3.78
N VAL A 102 1.88 -5.58 2.90
CA VAL A 102 2.81 -6.56 2.33
C VAL A 102 4.20 -6.36 2.90
N TYR A 103 4.77 -7.42 3.46
CA TYR A 103 6.09 -7.41 4.08
C TYR A 103 7.09 -8.23 3.25
N PRO A 104 7.98 -7.57 2.46
CA PRO A 104 8.98 -8.28 1.64
C PRO A 104 10.00 -9.06 2.45
N ASP A 105 10.34 -8.56 3.64
CA ASP A 105 11.48 -9.02 4.43
C ASP A 105 11.08 -9.91 5.62
N LEU A 106 9.77 -10.15 5.80
CA LEU A 106 9.26 -10.90 6.94
C LEU A 106 8.63 -12.23 6.52
N SER A 107 8.91 -13.26 7.28
CA SER A 107 8.21 -14.54 7.20
C SER A 107 6.82 -14.46 7.87
N ASN A 108 5.96 -15.44 7.60
CA ASN A 108 4.65 -15.54 8.23
C ASN A 108 4.70 -15.44 9.76
N SER A 109 5.63 -16.16 10.39
CA SER A 109 5.80 -16.15 11.84
C SER A 109 6.25 -14.80 12.42
N GLN A 110 7.01 -14.02 11.65
CA GLN A 110 7.46 -12.68 12.03
C GLN A 110 6.38 -11.61 11.84
N ILE A 111 5.48 -11.79 10.86
CA ILE A 111 4.35 -10.90 10.61
C ILE A 111 3.35 -10.99 11.77
N GLY A 112 3.09 -12.17 12.28
CA GLY A 112 2.20 -12.33 13.42
C GLY A 112 1.75 -13.76 13.65
N ASN A 113 0.94 -13.93 14.70
CA ASN A 113 0.34 -15.19 15.06
C ASN A 113 -1.16 -14.99 15.25
N GLY A 114 -1.97 -15.72 14.49
CA GLY A 114 -3.42 -15.50 14.48
C GLY A 114 -3.75 -14.06 14.06
N ASN A 115 -4.62 -13.41 14.80
CA ASN A 115 -5.05 -12.03 14.54
C ASN A 115 -4.18 -10.97 15.24
N SER A 116 -3.07 -11.38 15.85
CA SER A 116 -2.15 -10.45 16.53
C SER A 116 -0.95 -10.16 15.66
N PRO A 117 -0.64 -8.88 15.41
CA PRO A 117 0.57 -8.51 14.69
C PRO A 117 1.82 -8.86 15.50
N GLY A 118 2.81 -9.41 14.83
CA GLY A 118 4.08 -9.77 15.43
C GLY A 118 4.94 -8.56 15.83
N TYR A 119 5.92 -8.80 16.67
CA TYR A 119 6.85 -7.77 17.10
C TYR A 119 7.54 -7.07 15.92
N MET A 120 8.00 -7.86 14.93
CA MET A 120 8.70 -7.30 13.76
C MET A 120 7.79 -6.43 12.89
N ALA A 121 6.54 -6.84 12.68
CA ALA A 121 5.57 -6.02 11.96
C ALA A 121 5.33 -4.69 12.69
N LYS A 122 5.12 -4.71 14.00
CA LYS A 122 4.97 -3.50 14.82
C LYS A 122 6.20 -2.60 14.78
N LYS A 123 7.40 -3.16 14.76
CA LYS A 123 8.64 -2.41 14.61
C LYS A 123 8.72 -1.65 13.27
N TYR A 124 8.14 -2.21 12.21
CA TYR A 124 8.04 -1.51 10.92
C TYR A 124 7.03 -0.37 10.99
N TRP A 125 5.93 -0.52 11.72
CA TRP A 125 4.96 0.56 11.91
C TRP A 125 5.55 1.76 12.67
N ASP A 126 6.54 1.53 13.53
CA ASP A 126 7.21 2.62 14.26
C ASP A 126 7.92 3.60 13.34
N LYS A 127 8.30 3.16 12.14
CA LYS A 127 8.91 4.01 11.11
C LYS A 127 7.89 4.87 10.35
N LEU A 128 6.61 4.55 10.48
CA LEU A 128 5.49 5.24 9.83
C LEU A 128 4.49 5.73 10.87
N PRO A 129 4.76 6.88 11.50
CA PRO A 129 3.90 7.41 12.58
C PRO A 129 2.44 7.57 12.17
N SER A 130 2.18 7.95 10.92
CA SER A 130 0.82 8.06 10.39
C SER A 130 0.12 6.71 10.32
N LEU A 131 0.82 5.66 9.88
CA LEU A 131 0.28 4.31 9.83
C LEU A 131 0.04 3.75 11.25
N LYS A 132 1.04 3.84 12.12
CA LYS A 132 0.93 3.36 13.51
C LYS A 132 -0.30 3.91 14.22
N LYS A 133 -0.62 5.18 13.96
CA LYS A 133 -1.79 5.85 14.54
C LYS A 133 -3.12 5.35 13.98
N LEU A 134 -3.17 4.94 12.71
CA LEU A 134 -4.41 4.71 11.98
C LEU A 134 -4.67 3.25 11.61
N ILE A 135 -3.67 2.36 11.70
CA ILE A 135 -3.78 0.98 11.21
C ILE A 135 -4.90 0.18 11.88
N GLU A 136 -5.21 0.48 13.13
CA GLU A 136 -6.27 -0.17 13.89
C GLU A 136 -7.65 0.47 13.68
N SER A 137 -7.75 1.56 12.90
CA SER A 137 -9.02 2.22 12.59
C SER A 137 -9.77 1.61 11.41
N VAL A 138 -9.14 0.70 10.67
CA VAL A 138 -9.71 0.02 9.51
C VAL A 138 -9.33 -1.46 9.53
N PRO A 139 -10.09 -2.33 8.83
CA PRO A 139 -9.65 -3.70 8.64
C PRO A 139 -8.36 -3.73 7.83
N SER A 140 -7.40 -4.49 8.31
CA SER A 140 -6.12 -4.69 7.64
C SER A 140 -5.74 -6.16 7.60
N VAL A 141 -5.22 -6.62 6.48
CA VAL A 141 -4.66 -7.96 6.32
C VAL A 141 -3.16 -7.86 6.07
N HIS A 142 -2.40 -8.66 6.79
CA HIS A 142 -0.94 -8.63 6.79
C HIS A 142 -0.40 -9.91 6.14
N VAL A 143 0.36 -9.76 5.06
CA VAL A 143 0.85 -10.87 4.24
C VAL A 143 2.33 -10.70 3.89
N PRO A 144 3.08 -11.80 3.69
CA PRO A 144 4.41 -11.74 3.09
C PRO A 144 4.32 -11.33 1.61
N LEU A 145 5.43 -10.99 0.99
CA LEU A 145 5.51 -10.75 -0.45
C LEU A 145 5.39 -12.07 -1.21
N SER A 146 4.19 -12.59 -1.29
CA SER A 146 3.80 -13.82 -1.99
C SER A 146 2.66 -13.53 -2.94
N LYS A 147 2.78 -13.94 -4.21
CA LYS A 147 1.74 -13.74 -5.22
C LYS A 147 0.41 -14.34 -4.75
N ASP A 148 0.45 -15.56 -4.22
CA ASP A 148 -0.76 -16.29 -3.79
C ASP A 148 -1.45 -15.60 -2.60
N LYS A 149 -0.69 -15.18 -1.59
CA LYS A 149 -1.24 -14.48 -0.41
C LYS A 149 -1.80 -13.11 -0.78
N ILE A 150 -1.13 -12.37 -1.66
CA ILE A 150 -1.62 -11.09 -2.16
C ILE A 150 -2.88 -11.29 -3.02
N THR A 151 -2.91 -12.32 -3.88
CA THR A 151 -4.10 -12.66 -4.67
C THR A 151 -5.27 -12.99 -3.76
N GLN A 152 -5.05 -13.79 -2.72
CA GLN A 152 -6.07 -14.11 -1.71
C GLN A 152 -6.62 -12.84 -1.07
N ALA A 153 -5.73 -11.94 -0.62
CA ALA A 153 -6.12 -10.69 0.03
C ALA A 153 -6.91 -9.76 -0.91
N LEU A 154 -6.50 -9.64 -2.17
CA LEU A 154 -7.17 -8.80 -3.16
C LEU A 154 -8.56 -9.33 -3.59
N ASN A 155 -8.76 -10.64 -3.53
CA ASN A 155 -10.04 -11.28 -3.84
C ASN A 155 -10.97 -11.41 -2.62
N ASP A 156 -10.47 -11.08 -1.43
CA ASP A 156 -11.24 -11.15 -0.20
C ASP A 156 -12.10 -9.88 -0.05
N ASN A 157 -13.41 -10.06 -0.11
CA ASN A 157 -14.36 -8.95 0.00
C ASN A 157 -14.32 -8.26 1.38
N ASP A 158 -13.86 -8.94 2.41
CA ASP A 158 -13.74 -8.38 3.77
C ASP A 158 -12.76 -7.20 3.83
N PHE A 159 -11.85 -7.11 2.86
CA PHE A 159 -10.89 -6.03 2.71
C PHE A 159 -11.19 -5.11 1.53
N THR A 160 -12.46 -4.90 1.24
CA THR A 160 -12.94 -3.89 0.28
C THR A 160 -13.83 -2.88 0.99
N ILE A 161 -13.82 -1.62 0.54
CA ILE A 161 -14.59 -0.54 1.19
C ILE A 161 -16.11 -0.82 1.23
N GLN A 162 -16.63 -1.57 0.25
CA GLN A 162 -18.05 -1.89 0.15
C GLN A 162 -18.51 -2.97 1.13
N HIS A 163 -17.60 -3.87 1.54
CA HIS A 163 -17.93 -5.08 2.30
C HIS A 163 -17.06 -5.26 3.54
N LYS A 164 -16.25 -4.26 3.87
CA LYS A 164 -15.27 -4.35 4.95
C LYS A 164 -15.88 -4.86 6.25
N ILE A 165 -15.14 -5.75 6.90
CA ILE A 165 -15.45 -6.29 8.23
C ILE A 165 -15.11 -5.28 9.34
N SER A 166 -15.16 -5.72 10.59
CA SER A 166 -14.77 -4.91 11.74
C SER A 166 -13.31 -4.43 11.64
N ASN A 167 -13.02 -3.30 12.27
CA ASN A 167 -11.70 -2.67 12.28
C ASN A 167 -10.72 -3.50 13.10
N TYR A 168 -9.97 -4.37 12.44
CA TYR A 168 -9.04 -5.30 13.08
C TYR A 168 -7.89 -5.68 12.16
N CYS A 169 -6.77 -6.11 12.76
CA CYS A 169 -5.63 -6.66 12.01
C CYS A 169 -5.83 -8.16 11.77
N TRP A 170 -5.79 -8.58 10.55
CA TRP A 170 -6.01 -9.96 10.14
C TRP A 170 -4.76 -10.58 9.52
N ARG A 171 -4.68 -11.88 9.61
CA ARG A 171 -3.69 -12.69 8.91
C ARG A 171 -4.36 -13.98 8.44
N TYR A 172 -4.06 -14.41 7.23
CA TYR A 172 -4.50 -15.71 6.77
C TYR A 172 -3.71 -16.81 7.49
N HIS A 173 -4.40 -17.81 7.95
CA HIS A 173 -3.77 -19.04 8.44
C HIS A 173 -3.26 -19.86 7.24
N ASP A 174 -2.11 -20.47 7.40
CA ASP A 174 -1.53 -21.37 6.39
C ASP A 174 -2.30 -22.69 6.38
#